data_c13f9de63d72b698f5d52d572682869a
#
_entry.id   c13f9de63d72b698f5d52d572682869a
#
_cell.length_a   1.000
_cell.length_b   1.000
_cell.length_c   1.000
_cell.angle_alpha   90.00
_cell.angle_beta   90.00
_cell.angle_gamma   90.00
#
_symmetry.space_group_name_H-M   'P 1'
#
loop_
_entity.id
_entity.type
_entity.pdbx_description
1 polymer ?
#
loop_
_entity_poly.entity_id
_entity_poly.type
_entity_poly.pdbx_seq_one_letter_code
_entity_poly.pdbx_strand_id
1 'polypeptide(L)'
;MTGVQTCALPISAIKVKGKKAYEQARAGNVIDLAPRKFEIYDAQLSEVRPRPLLDGSEGIEWICDMSVSKGTYMRSIARDMGRDLGTCAYVSSLVRTISGSIMLEDCLTLDQLEQNKEGALIDPLRALGLRFAFARSCSDKVENGSWLSDADLTLNEPLLTELYAPCTCTTGVIPSSKPPEPNEVVGVIVDNRLKALYEYKESEHRYVPRCVFSIGVERGRTV
;
A
#
# COMPACT_ATOMS: atom_id res chain seq x y z
N MET A 1 2.08 -9.28 20.24
CA MET A 1 1.36 -8.10 20.79
C MET A 1 0.60 -7.43 19.67
N THR A 2 -0.71 -7.50 19.71
CA THR A 2 -1.58 -6.79 18.75
C THR A 2 -2.29 -5.67 19.50
N GLY A 3 -2.41 -4.49 18.90
CA GLY A 3 -3.13 -3.39 19.54
C GLY A 3 -2.89 -2.03 18.90
N VAL A 4 -3.79 -1.09 19.23
CA VAL A 4 -3.65 0.32 18.86
C VAL A 4 -2.67 1.00 19.78
N GLN A 5 -1.63 1.59 19.22
CA GLN A 5 -0.61 2.34 19.95
C GLN A 5 -0.54 3.78 19.47
N THR A 6 -0.01 4.66 20.32
CA THR A 6 0.28 6.05 19.97
C THR A 6 1.74 6.35 20.22
N CYS A 7 2.43 6.93 19.23
CA CYS A 7 3.80 7.39 19.41
C CYS A 7 3.98 8.82 18.90
N ALA A 8 4.96 9.53 19.48
CA ALA A 8 5.42 10.78 18.94
C ALA A 8 6.13 10.52 17.60
N LEU A 9 5.81 11.34 16.61
CA LEU A 9 6.38 11.19 15.27
C LEU A 9 7.88 11.52 15.27
N PRO A 10 8.69 10.79 14.48
CA PRO A 10 10.07 11.19 14.24
C PRO A 10 10.09 12.42 13.33
N ILE A 11 11.24 13.09 13.26
CA ILE A 11 11.50 14.17 12.30
C ILE A 11 11.23 13.62 10.90
N SER A 12 10.24 14.18 10.20
CA SER A 12 9.74 13.66 8.92
C SER A 12 9.36 14.78 7.96
N ALA A 13 8.89 14.44 6.77
CA ALA A 13 8.38 15.38 5.78
C ALA A 13 6.99 15.98 6.11
N ILE A 14 6.44 15.69 7.29
CA ILE A 14 5.18 16.27 7.74
C ILE A 14 5.31 17.79 7.81
N LYS A 15 4.32 18.47 7.23
CA LYS A 15 4.26 19.93 7.28
C LYS A 15 3.64 20.41 8.58
N VAL A 16 4.36 21.28 9.29
CA VAL A 16 3.89 22.01 10.47
C VAL A 16 3.91 23.49 10.11
N LYS A 17 2.76 24.14 10.15
CA LYS A 17 2.61 25.55 9.74
C LYS A 17 3.22 25.85 8.36
N GLY A 18 2.99 24.96 7.39
CA GLY A 18 3.44 25.09 6.01
C GLY A 18 4.90 24.69 5.72
N LYS A 19 5.75 24.48 6.74
CA LYS A 19 7.15 24.03 6.61
C LYS A 19 7.30 22.57 6.97
N LYS A 20 8.22 21.87 6.29
CA LYS A 20 8.48 20.45 6.60
C LYS A 20 9.23 20.32 7.93
N ALA A 21 8.83 19.35 8.76
CA ALA A 21 9.40 19.15 10.09
C ALA A 21 10.92 18.95 10.06
N TYR A 22 11.44 18.21 9.08
CA TYR A 22 12.88 17.98 8.97
C TYR A 22 13.68 19.27 8.64
N GLU A 23 13.08 20.22 7.90
CA GLU A 23 13.72 21.50 7.59
C GLU A 23 13.84 22.36 8.85
N GLN A 24 12.80 22.40 9.66
CA GLN A 24 12.82 23.13 10.92
C GLN A 24 13.78 22.52 11.94
N ALA A 25 13.84 21.19 12.02
CA ALA A 25 14.79 20.50 12.90
C ALA A 25 16.26 20.77 12.51
N ARG A 26 16.56 20.80 11.21
CA ARG A 26 17.92 21.18 10.71
C ARG A 26 18.25 22.63 11.03
N ALA A 27 17.26 23.50 11.13
CA ALA A 27 17.42 24.88 11.57
C ALA A 27 17.54 25.04 13.11
N GLY A 28 17.60 23.94 13.86
CA GLY A 28 17.73 23.95 15.31
C GLY A 28 16.41 24.18 16.08
N ASN A 29 15.28 24.23 15.40
CA ASN A 29 13.98 24.44 16.04
C ASN A 29 13.46 23.14 16.67
N VAL A 30 13.04 23.20 17.91
CA VAL A 30 12.33 22.09 18.56
C VAL A 30 10.92 22.03 18.00
N ILE A 31 10.54 20.87 17.44
CA ILE A 31 9.22 20.65 16.87
C ILE A 31 8.50 19.63 17.73
N ASP A 32 7.40 20.05 18.31
CA ASP A 32 6.48 19.15 18.97
C ASP A 32 5.47 18.65 17.92
N LEU A 33 5.54 17.35 17.63
CA LEU A 33 4.62 16.68 16.73
C LEU A 33 3.60 15.91 17.53
N ALA A 34 2.33 16.19 17.29
CA ALA A 34 1.24 15.45 17.92
C ALA A 34 1.39 13.93 17.65
N PRO A 35 1.25 13.09 18.68
CA PRO A 35 1.32 11.64 18.50
C PRO A 35 0.20 11.15 17.58
N ARG A 36 0.50 10.13 16.76
CA ARG A 36 -0.47 9.50 15.87
C ARG A 36 -0.73 8.08 16.31
N LYS A 37 -1.99 7.68 16.20
CA LYS A 37 -2.37 6.29 16.40
C LYS A 37 -1.87 5.44 15.24
N PHE A 38 -1.38 4.27 15.53
CA PHE A 38 -1.05 3.21 14.59
C PHE A 38 -1.38 1.86 15.22
N GLU A 39 -1.45 0.85 14.39
CA GLU A 39 -1.76 -0.51 14.84
C GLU A 39 -0.60 -1.43 14.48
N ILE A 40 -0.26 -2.32 15.39
CA ILE A 40 0.61 -3.46 15.16
C ILE A 40 -0.30 -4.67 15.06
N TYR A 41 -0.40 -5.25 13.87
CA TYR A 41 -1.22 -6.44 13.62
C TYR A 41 -0.51 -7.71 14.06
N ASP A 42 0.81 -7.74 13.86
CA ASP A 42 1.67 -8.82 14.30
C ASP A 42 3.10 -8.31 14.56
N ALA A 43 3.80 -8.93 15.50
CA ALA A 43 5.20 -8.63 15.81
C ALA A 43 5.90 -9.88 16.32
N GLN A 44 6.96 -10.28 15.65
CA GLN A 44 7.78 -11.43 15.99
C GLN A 44 9.24 -11.02 16.13
N LEU A 45 9.87 -11.40 17.25
CA LEU A 45 11.30 -11.30 17.45
C LEU A 45 11.95 -12.58 16.91
N SER A 46 12.67 -12.45 15.78
CA SER A 46 13.27 -13.60 15.07
C SER A 46 14.65 -13.95 15.63
N GLU A 47 15.44 -12.92 15.98
CA GLU A 47 16.81 -13.12 16.45
C GLU A 47 17.24 -12.02 17.42
N VAL A 48 18.09 -12.38 18.37
CA VAL A 48 18.80 -11.46 19.28
C VAL A 48 20.28 -11.82 19.25
N ARG A 49 21.13 -10.85 18.92
CA ARG A 49 22.57 -11.07 18.81
C ARG A 49 23.39 -9.90 19.35
N PRO A 50 24.59 -10.13 19.91
CA PRO A 50 25.53 -9.08 20.25
C PRO A 50 25.96 -8.33 18.97
N ARG A 51 26.12 -7.00 19.08
CA ARG A 51 26.62 -6.16 17.98
C ARG A 51 27.56 -5.09 18.53
N PRO A 52 28.84 -5.05 18.12
CA PRO A 52 29.73 -3.95 18.44
C PRO A 52 29.19 -2.62 17.93
N LEU A 53 29.20 -1.60 18.75
CA LEU A 53 28.85 -0.23 18.37
C LEU A 53 30.08 0.53 17.86
N LEU A 54 29.84 1.67 17.18
CA LEU A 54 30.91 2.48 16.58
C LEU A 54 31.89 3.06 17.59
N ASP A 55 31.48 3.23 18.84
CA ASP A 55 32.27 3.72 19.96
C ASP A 55 33.05 2.62 20.69
N GLY A 56 32.96 1.37 20.20
CA GLY A 56 33.62 0.20 20.79
C GLY A 56 32.86 -0.42 21.97
N SER A 57 31.70 0.11 22.36
CA SER A 57 30.83 -0.52 23.35
C SER A 57 30.04 -1.70 22.75
N GLU A 58 29.51 -2.55 23.61
CA GLU A 58 28.66 -3.66 23.20
C GLU A 58 27.19 -3.21 23.16
N GLY A 59 26.55 -3.49 22.02
CA GLY A 59 25.12 -3.35 21.84
C GLY A 59 24.44 -4.71 21.61
N ILE A 60 23.13 -4.68 21.56
CA ILE A 60 22.31 -5.85 21.21
C ILE A 60 21.47 -5.50 19.99
N GLU A 61 21.55 -6.30 18.96
CA GLU A 61 20.71 -6.17 17.77
C GLU A 61 19.53 -7.14 17.87
N TRP A 62 18.34 -6.60 17.66
CA TRP A 62 17.11 -7.37 17.55
C TRP A 62 16.63 -7.38 16.11
N ILE A 63 16.35 -8.56 15.58
CA ILE A 63 15.71 -8.73 14.29
C ILE A 63 14.24 -9.01 14.53
N CYS A 64 13.39 -8.08 14.08
CA CYS A 64 11.96 -8.13 14.31
C CYS A 64 11.20 -8.07 12.99
N ASP A 65 10.29 -8.99 12.79
CA ASP A 65 9.29 -8.96 11.73
C ASP A 65 8.00 -8.34 12.26
N MET A 66 7.48 -7.32 11.57
CA MET A 66 6.30 -6.60 12.05
C MET A 66 5.31 -6.34 10.92
N SER A 67 4.05 -6.66 11.16
CA SER A 67 2.92 -6.23 10.33
C SER A 67 2.24 -5.03 11.00
N VAL A 68 2.20 -3.91 10.30
CA VAL A 68 1.77 -2.62 10.87
C VAL A 68 0.83 -1.85 9.94
N SER A 69 0.02 -0.98 10.52
CA SER A 69 -0.89 -0.12 9.77
C SER A 69 -0.14 0.90 8.90
N LYS A 70 -0.82 1.41 7.87
CA LYS A 70 -0.31 2.48 7.00
C LYS A 70 0.11 3.71 7.81
N GLY A 71 1.29 4.23 7.49
CA GLY A 71 1.82 5.45 8.10
C GLY A 71 2.55 5.24 9.42
N THR A 72 2.78 3.98 9.82
CA THR A 72 3.58 3.64 10.98
C THR A 72 5.05 4.00 10.76
N TYR A 73 5.66 4.60 11.77
CA TYR A 73 7.07 4.98 11.76
C TYR A 73 7.90 3.99 12.58
N MET A 74 8.60 3.06 11.91
CA MET A 74 9.44 2.05 12.57
C MET A 74 10.50 2.66 13.50
N ARG A 75 11.05 3.82 13.14
CA ARG A 75 11.98 4.57 14.00
C ARG A 75 11.37 5.02 15.33
N SER A 76 10.07 5.34 15.33
CA SER A 76 9.38 5.68 16.58
C SER A 76 9.16 4.45 17.44
N ILE A 77 8.81 3.31 16.84
CA ILE A 77 8.67 2.04 17.56
C ILE A 77 9.99 1.68 18.23
N ALA A 78 11.11 1.69 17.50
CA ALA A 78 12.42 1.37 18.05
C ALA A 78 12.79 2.30 19.22
N ARG A 79 12.60 3.63 19.05
CA ARG A 79 12.85 4.60 20.12
C ARG A 79 12.01 4.33 21.37
N ASP A 80 10.73 4.06 21.19
CA ASP A 80 9.80 3.87 22.30
C ASP A 80 10.09 2.51 23.00
N MET A 81 10.42 1.46 22.26
CA MET A 81 10.91 0.19 22.81
C MET A 81 12.19 0.37 23.64
N GLY A 82 13.17 1.14 23.13
CA GLY A 82 14.38 1.45 23.88
C GLY A 82 14.08 2.17 25.18
N ARG A 83 13.15 3.13 25.16
CA ARG A 83 12.73 3.89 26.33
C ARG A 83 12.04 2.99 27.36
N ASP A 84 11.17 2.10 26.96
CA ASP A 84 10.47 1.16 27.83
C ASP A 84 11.42 0.15 28.48
N LEU A 85 12.52 -0.17 27.80
CA LEU A 85 13.60 -1.01 28.32
C LEU A 85 14.65 -0.25 29.15
N GLY A 86 14.47 1.06 29.36
CA GLY A 86 15.42 1.90 30.11
C GLY A 86 16.75 2.15 29.38
N THR A 87 16.76 2.04 28.06
CA THR A 87 17.95 2.24 27.20
C THR A 87 17.62 3.08 25.97
N CYS A 88 18.57 3.21 25.05
CA CYS A 88 18.37 3.82 23.76
C CYS A 88 18.31 2.76 22.65
N ALA A 89 17.41 2.92 21.69
CA ALA A 89 17.37 2.07 20.52
C ALA A 89 17.16 2.88 19.24
N TYR A 90 17.68 2.36 18.13
CA TYR A 90 17.52 2.93 16.78
C TYR A 90 17.37 1.83 15.74
N VAL A 91 16.84 2.16 14.58
CA VAL A 91 16.73 1.24 13.45
C VAL A 91 18.04 1.24 12.70
N SER A 92 18.78 0.13 12.75
CA SER A 92 20.05 -0.07 12.03
C SER A 92 19.83 -0.44 10.57
N SER A 93 18.78 -1.22 10.30
CA SER A 93 18.36 -1.63 8.95
C SER A 93 16.85 -1.76 8.91
N LEU A 94 16.26 -1.51 7.75
CA LEU A 94 14.82 -1.64 7.54
C LEU A 94 14.56 -2.17 6.13
N VAL A 95 13.87 -3.30 6.05
CA VAL A 95 13.44 -3.90 4.80
C VAL A 95 11.92 -3.98 4.82
N ARG A 96 11.28 -3.52 3.76
CA ARG A 96 9.84 -3.75 3.56
C ARG A 96 9.66 -4.99 2.71
N THR A 97 9.12 -6.05 3.29
CA THR A 97 8.91 -7.33 2.62
C THR A 97 7.58 -7.39 1.87
N ILE A 98 6.56 -6.67 2.34
CA ILE A 98 5.23 -6.66 1.73
C ILE A 98 4.67 -5.23 1.72
N SER A 99 3.98 -4.86 0.65
CA SER A 99 3.23 -3.60 0.54
C SER A 99 1.92 -3.82 -0.24
N GLY A 100 0.81 -3.96 0.49
CA GLY A 100 -0.47 -4.40 -0.10
C GLY A 100 -0.37 -5.81 -0.65
N SER A 101 -0.62 -5.99 -1.93
CA SER A 101 -0.53 -7.28 -2.63
C SER A 101 0.85 -7.57 -3.25
N ILE A 102 1.82 -6.67 -3.10
CA ILE A 102 3.15 -6.80 -3.71
C ILE A 102 4.14 -7.28 -2.65
N MET A 103 4.86 -8.37 -2.93
CA MET A 103 5.94 -8.90 -2.10
C MET A 103 7.30 -8.40 -2.60
N LEU A 104 8.30 -8.38 -1.75
CA LEU A 104 9.65 -7.96 -2.11
C LEU A 104 10.26 -8.87 -3.19
N GLU A 105 9.96 -10.16 -3.15
CA GLU A 105 10.40 -11.15 -4.13
C GLU A 105 9.82 -10.91 -5.53
N ASP A 106 8.67 -10.23 -5.62
CA ASP A 106 8.07 -9.82 -6.89
C ASP A 106 8.73 -8.54 -7.47
N CYS A 107 9.56 -7.84 -6.70
CA CYS A 107 10.13 -6.58 -7.13
C CYS A 107 11.36 -6.78 -8.01
N LEU A 108 11.51 -5.94 -9.02
CA LEU A 108 12.69 -5.90 -9.88
C LEU A 108 13.72 -4.91 -9.34
N THR A 109 15.01 -5.24 -9.51
CA THR A 109 16.09 -4.28 -9.32
C THR A 109 16.08 -3.24 -10.45
N LEU A 110 16.78 -2.13 -10.27
CA LEU A 110 16.91 -1.11 -11.32
C LEU A 110 17.53 -1.68 -12.60
N ASP A 111 18.56 -2.52 -12.47
CA ASP A 111 19.22 -3.17 -13.61
C ASP A 111 18.26 -4.11 -14.36
N GLN A 112 17.47 -4.90 -13.63
CA GLN A 112 16.43 -5.75 -14.22
C GLN A 112 15.34 -4.93 -14.91
N LEU A 113 14.96 -3.78 -14.33
CA LEU A 113 13.98 -2.88 -14.94
C LEU A 113 14.49 -2.30 -16.26
N GLU A 114 15.76 -1.87 -16.32
CA GLU A 114 16.38 -1.38 -17.54
C GLU A 114 16.46 -2.46 -18.64
N GLN A 115 16.70 -3.71 -18.25
CA GLN A 115 16.76 -4.83 -19.19
C GLN A 115 15.38 -5.25 -19.71
N ASN A 116 14.38 -5.31 -18.82
CA ASN A 116 13.04 -5.82 -19.14
C ASN A 116 12.12 -4.77 -19.76
N LYS A 117 12.37 -3.47 -19.53
CA LYS A 117 11.58 -2.35 -20.07
C LYS A 117 10.06 -2.60 -19.99
N GLU A 118 9.43 -2.78 -21.16
CA GLU A 118 7.99 -3.04 -21.24
C GLU A 118 7.54 -4.34 -20.57
N GLY A 119 8.42 -5.36 -20.49
CA GLY A 119 8.14 -6.60 -19.75
C GLY A 119 8.03 -6.41 -18.25
N ALA A 120 8.48 -5.25 -17.71
CA ALA A 120 8.36 -4.87 -16.31
C ALA A 120 7.02 -4.19 -15.95
N LEU A 121 6.13 -3.99 -16.93
CA LEU A 121 4.80 -3.43 -16.68
C LEU A 121 3.91 -4.47 -16.00
N ILE A 122 3.31 -4.08 -14.88
CA ILE A 122 2.40 -4.92 -14.11
C ILE A 122 0.94 -4.54 -14.38
N ASP A 123 0.03 -5.52 -14.30
CA ASP A 123 -1.40 -5.26 -14.36
C ASP A 123 -1.84 -4.47 -13.11
N PRO A 124 -2.44 -3.28 -13.26
CA PRO A 124 -2.88 -2.46 -12.15
C PRO A 124 -3.91 -3.17 -11.26
N LEU A 125 -4.75 -4.06 -11.80
CA LEU A 125 -5.69 -4.85 -11.00
C LEU A 125 -4.96 -5.82 -10.08
N ARG A 126 -3.91 -6.46 -10.59
CA ARG A 126 -3.06 -7.36 -9.81
C ARG A 126 -2.33 -6.60 -8.69
N ALA A 127 -1.76 -5.43 -9.04
CA ALA A 127 -1.05 -4.58 -8.08
C ALA A 127 -1.97 -4.03 -6.98
N LEU A 128 -3.22 -3.74 -7.31
CA LEU A 128 -4.21 -3.22 -6.35
C LEU A 128 -4.87 -4.32 -5.51
N GLY A 129 -4.94 -5.56 -6.03
CA GLY A 129 -5.62 -6.67 -5.36
C GLY A 129 -7.11 -6.45 -5.15
N LEU A 130 -7.74 -5.64 -6.01
CA LEU A 130 -9.16 -5.30 -5.90
C LEU A 130 -10.03 -6.23 -6.74
N ARG A 131 -11.28 -6.44 -6.32
CA ARG A 131 -12.32 -6.95 -7.21
C ARG A 131 -12.54 -5.94 -8.33
N PHE A 132 -13.00 -6.41 -9.50
CA PHE A 132 -13.14 -5.56 -10.67
C PHE A 132 -14.32 -5.97 -11.54
N ALA A 133 -14.72 -5.08 -12.45
CA ALA A 133 -15.76 -5.33 -13.43
C ALA A 133 -15.40 -4.74 -14.80
N PHE A 134 -15.95 -5.34 -15.85
CA PHE A 134 -15.87 -4.79 -17.22
C PHE A 134 -17.11 -3.96 -17.53
N ALA A 135 -16.92 -2.69 -17.82
CA ALA A 135 -18.01 -1.77 -18.16
C ALA A 135 -18.32 -1.81 -19.66
N ARG A 136 -18.74 -2.98 -20.18
CA ARG A 136 -19.00 -3.17 -21.62
C ARG A 136 -20.21 -2.36 -22.13
N SER A 137 -21.26 -2.24 -21.31
CA SER A 137 -22.51 -1.57 -21.67
C SER A 137 -22.67 -0.17 -21.05
N CYS A 138 -21.76 0.24 -20.18
CA CYS A 138 -21.82 1.49 -19.43
C CYS A 138 -20.53 2.31 -19.50
N SER A 139 -19.72 2.13 -20.54
CA SER A 139 -18.46 2.86 -20.73
C SER A 139 -18.64 4.37 -20.66
N ASP A 140 -19.67 4.92 -21.31
CA ASP A 140 -19.98 6.35 -21.28
C ASP A 140 -20.26 6.88 -19.87
N LYS A 141 -20.97 6.08 -19.04
CA LYS A 141 -21.19 6.45 -17.63
C LYS A 141 -19.87 6.52 -16.86
N VAL A 142 -18.96 5.55 -17.10
CA VAL A 142 -17.65 5.50 -16.47
C VAL A 142 -16.79 6.70 -16.90
N GLU A 143 -16.75 7.01 -18.17
CA GLU A 143 -15.97 8.12 -18.70
C GLU A 143 -16.41 9.48 -18.18
N ASN A 144 -17.73 9.63 -18.02
CA ASN A 144 -18.32 10.84 -17.46
C ASN A 144 -18.32 10.87 -15.91
N GLY A 145 -17.78 9.86 -15.25
CA GLY A 145 -17.76 9.78 -13.78
C GLY A 145 -19.17 9.72 -13.15
N SER A 146 -20.11 9.10 -13.85
CA SER A 146 -21.47 8.88 -13.35
C SER A 146 -21.50 7.70 -12.39
N TRP A 147 -22.48 7.67 -11.48
CA TRP A 147 -22.72 6.49 -10.63
C TRP A 147 -23.19 5.27 -11.45
N LEU A 148 -22.92 4.06 -10.94
CA LEU A 148 -23.31 2.80 -11.56
C LEU A 148 -24.17 2.01 -10.60
N SER A 149 -25.14 1.28 -11.14
CA SER A 149 -25.99 0.34 -10.38
C SER A 149 -25.36 -1.06 -10.35
N ASP A 150 -25.90 -1.93 -9.51
CA ASP A 150 -25.52 -3.35 -9.48
C ASP A 150 -25.79 -4.05 -10.83
N ALA A 151 -26.79 -3.55 -11.60
CA ALA A 151 -27.08 -4.07 -12.93
C ALA A 151 -26.05 -3.66 -14.01
N ASP A 152 -25.31 -2.57 -13.77
CA ASP A 152 -24.29 -2.09 -14.70
C ASP A 152 -22.96 -2.90 -14.60
N LEU A 153 -22.71 -3.56 -13.46
CA LEU A 153 -21.44 -4.23 -13.19
C LEU A 153 -21.63 -5.70 -12.77
N THR A 154 -20.85 -6.57 -13.37
CA THR A 154 -20.64 -7.94 -12.87
C THR A 154 -19.25 -8.01 -12.26
N LEU A 155 -19.20 -8.18 -10.94
CA LEU A 155 -17.93 -8.23 -10.22
C LEU A 155 -17.18 -9.53 -10.49
N ASN A 156 -15.87 -9.41 -10.57
CA ASN A 156 -14.92 -10.52 -10.64
C ASN A 156 -14.03 -10.49 -9.41
N GLU A 157 -13.54 -11.67 -9.00
CA GLU A 157 -12.56 -11.81 -7.93
C GLU A 157 -11.25 -11.11 -8.29
N PRO A 158 -10.43 -10.72 -7.30
CA PRO A 158 -9.09 -10.16 -7.56
C PRO A 158 -8.27 -11.13 -8.42
N LEU A 159 -7.43 -10.57 -9.29
CA LEU A 159 -6.54 -11.39 -10.11
C LEU A 159 -5.48 -12.07 -9.24
N LEU A 160 -5.33 -13.38 -9.41
CA LEU A 160 -4.33 -14.21 -8.71
C LEU A 160 -3.18 -14.66 -9.63
N THR A 161 -3.09 -14.10 -10.83
CA THR A 161 -2.01 -14.40 -11.79
C THR A 161 -0.67 -13.82 -11.29
N GLU A 162 0.43 -14.28 -11.87
CA GLU A 162 1.75 -13.70 -11.62
C GLU A 162 1.77 -12.19 -11.94
N LEU A 163 2.57 -11.43 -11.21
CA LEU A 163 2.54 -9.96 -11.27
C LEU A 163 2.87 -9.41 -12.67
N TYR A 164 3.78 -10.06 -13.36
CA TYR A 164 4.26 -9.69 -14.71
C TYR A 164 3.70 -10.59 -15.83
N ALA A 165 2.72 -11.42 -15.53
CA ALA A 165 2.12 -12.26 -16.57
C ALA A 165 1.48 -11.40 -17.68
N PRO A 166 1.60 -11.83 -18.95
CA PRO A 166 0.88 -11.18 -20.04
C PRO A 166 -0.62 -11.15 -19.75
N CYS A 167 -1.22 -9.98 -19.84
CA CYS A 167 -2.63 -9.81 -19.52
C CYS A 167 -3.47 -9.71 -20.78
N THR A 168 -4.32 -10.71 -20.98
CA THR A 168 -5.45 -10.59 -21.93
C THR A 168 -6.69 -10.15 -21.14
N CYS A 169 -7.68 -9.60 -21.82
CA CYS A 169 -8.93 -9.13 -21.19
C CYS A 169 -9.70 -10.24 -20.44
N THR A 170 -9.34 -11.50 -20.63
CA THR A 170 -10.04 -12.67 -20.04
C THR A 170 -9.15 -13.58 -19.18
N THR A 171 -7.83 -13.38 -19.18
CA THR A 171 -6.90 -14.26 -18.44
C THR A 171 -7.11 -14.13 -16.94
N GLY A 172 -7.38 -15.25 -16.25
CA GLY A 172 -7.53 -15.30 -14.80
C GLY A 172 -8.80 -14.63 -14.25
N VAL A 173 -9.77 -14.31 -15.10
CA VAL A 173 -11.03 -13.69 -14.69
C VAL A 173 -11.96 -14.73 -14.10
N ILE A 174 -12.31 -14.60 -12.83
CA ILE A 174 -13.24 -15.45 -12.10
C ILE A 174 -14.41 -14.58 -11.64
N PRO A 175 -15.64 -14.82 -12.12
CA PRO A 175 -16.80 -14.09 -11.64
C PRO A 175 -16.98 -14.27 -10.12
N SER A 176 -17.25 -13.17 -9.43
CA SER A 176 -17.53 -13.22 -8.00
C SER A 176 -19.00 -13.56 -7.75
N SER A 177 -19.24 -14.53 -6.87
CA SER A 177 -20.58 -14.85 -6.36
C SER A 177 -20.95 -14.04 -5.11
N LYS A 178 -20.00 -13.28 -4.54
CA LYS A 178 -20.21 -12.50 -3.33
C LYS A 178 -20.80 -11.14 -3.67
N PRO A 179 -21.79 -10.66 -2.90
CA PRO A 179 -22.26 -9.27 -3.04
C PRO A 179 -21.12 -8.29 -2.71
N PRO A 180 -21.24 -7.02 -3.16
CA PRO A 180 -20.28 -6.00 -2.76
C PRO A 180 -20.37 -5.73 -1.25
N GLU A 181 -19.21 -5.46 -0.63
CA GLU A 181 -19.14 -5.07 0.77
C GLU A 181 -19.35 -3.56 0.95
N PRO A 182 -19.87 -3.09 2.09
CA PRO A 182 -20.02 -1.67 2.37
C PRO A 182 -18.69 -0.92 2.24
N ASN A 183 -18.68 0.15 1.47
CA ASN A 183 -17.51 0.98 1.13
C ASN A 183 -16.38 0.23 0.41
N GLU A 184 -16.65 -0.92 -0.16
CA GLU A 184 -15.69 -1.63 -0.99
C GLU A 184 -15.31 -0.81 -2.22
N VAL A 185 -14.01 -0.81 -2.54
CA VAL A 185 -13.48 -0.19 -3.74
C VAL A 185 -13.25 -1.25 -4.80
N VAL A 186 -13.81 -1.03 -5.99
CA VAL A 186 -13.69 -1.94 -7.14
C VAL A 186 -13.04 -1.22 -8.32
N GLY A 187 -12.28 -1.97 -9.12
CA GLY A 187 -11.71 -1.47 -10.37
C GLY A 187 -12.70 -1.62 -11.52
N VAL A 188 -12.83 -0.60 -12.36
CA VAL A 188 -13.69 -0.67 -13.56
C VAL A 188 -12.85 -0.56 -14.82
N ILE A 189 -13.01 -1.56 -15.69
CA ILE A 189 -12.26 -1.75 -16.93
C ILE A 189 -13.10 -1.32 -18.13
N VAL A 190 -12.52 -0.46 -18.96
CA VAL A 190 -13.02 -0.07 -20.28
C VAL A 190 -11.87 -0.28 -21.28
N ASP A 191 -12.12 -0.94 -22.39
CA ASP A 191 -11.15 -1.18 -23.47
C ASP A 191 -9.80 -1.73 -22.98
N ASN A 192 -9.85 -2.73 -22.12
CA ASN A 192 -8.69 -3.36 -21.48
C ASN A 192 -7.80 -2.40 -20.67
N ARG A 193 -8.34 -1.27 -20.22
CA ARG A 193 -7.68 -0.32 -19.33
C ARG A 193 -8.43 -0.19 -18.02
N LEU A 194 -7.71 -0.08 -16.91
CA LEU A 194 -8.33 0.36 -15.63
C LEU A 194 -8.72 1.83 -15.81
N LYS A 195 -10.00 2.07 -15.99
CA LYS A 195 -10.54 3.40 -16.29
C LYS A 195 -10.96 4.16 -15.06
N ALA A 196 -11.45 3.44 -14.04
CA ALA A 196 -11.92 4.09 -12.81
C ALA A 196 -11.83 3.17 -11.59
N LEU A 197 -11.85 3.79 -10.41
CA LEU A 197 -12.11 3.16 -9.14
C LEU A 197 -13.46 3.66 -8.62
N TYR A 198 -14.32 2.73 -8.26
CA TYR A 198 -15.64 3.00 -7.71
C TYR A 198 -15.74 2.47 -6.28
N GLU A 199 -16.50 3.14 -5.44
CA GLU A 199 -16.79 2.73 -4.08
C GLU A 199 -18.27 2.38 -3.96
N TYR A 200 -18.57 1.19 -3.44
CA TYR A 200 -19.95 0.74 -3.22
C TYR A 200 -20.56 1.45 -2.01
N LYS A 201 -21.71 2.08 -2.21
CA LYS A 201 -22.51 2.72 -1.18
C LYS A 201 -23.73 1.86 -0.88
N GLU A 202 -23.68 1.07 0.19
CA GLU A 202 -24.73 0.16 0.60
C GLU A 202 -26.06 0.89 0.82
N SER A 203 -26.03 2.07 1.46
CA SER A 203 -27.25 2.86 1.72
C SER A 203 -27.98 3.32 0.46
N GLU A 204 -27.29 3.35 -0.67
CA GLU A 204 -27.82 3.84 -1.95
C GLU A 204 -27.88 2.74 -3.01
N HIS A 205 -27.41 1.51 -2.67
CA HIS A 205 -27.29 0.36 -3.58
C HIS A 205 -26.66 0.73 -4.92
N ARG A 206 -25.54 1.48 -4.88
CA ARG A 206 -24.85 1.95 -6.08
C ARG A 206 -23.35 2.13 -5.87
N TYR A 207 -22.63 2.15 -6.98
CA TYR A 207 -21.22 2.47 -7.03
C TYR A 207 -21.03 3.94 -7.36
N VAL A 208 -20.26 4.65 -6.54
CA VAL A 208 -19.94 6.07 -6.71
C VAL A 208 -18.48 6.20 -7.14
N PRO A 209 -18.16 7.01 -8.17
CA PRO A 209 -16.78 7.15 -8.63
C PRO A 209 -15.91 7.78 -7.55
N ARG A 210 -14.79 7.13 -7.25
CA ARG A 210 -13.76 7.64 -6.35
C ARG A 210 -12.62 8.30 -7.11
N CYS A 211 -12.29 7.74 -8.27
CA CYS A 211 -11.29 8.25 -9.18
C CYS A 211 -11.60 7.78 -10.59
N VAL A 212 -11.55 8.69 -11.56
CA VAL A 212 -11.65 8.37 -12.99
C VAL A 212 -10.36 8.82 -13.66
N PHE A 213 -9.71 7.90 -14.39
CA PHE A 213 -8.48 8.17 -15.12
C PHE A 213 -8.84 8.63 -16.53
N SER A 214 -8.41 9.81 -16.95
CA SER A 214 -8.74 10.39 -18.26
C SER A 214 -8.37 9.47 -19.44
N ILE A 215 -7.16 8.90 -19.42
CA ILE A 215 -6.67 7.98 -20.44
C ILE A 215 -6.90 6.51 -20.07
N GLY A 216 -7.01 6.22 -18.76
CA GLY A 216 -6.99 4.87 -18.22
C GLY A 216 -5.56 4.30 -18.11
N VAL A 217 -5.39 3.29 -17.27
CA VAL A 217 -4.12 2.59 -17.04
C VAL A 217 -4.14 1.26 -17.80
N GLU A 218 -3.18 1.05 -18.68
CA GLU A 218 -3.06 -0.21 -19.42
C GLU A 218 -2.85 -1.39 -18.47
N ARG A 219 -3.47 -2.52 -18.83
CA ARG A 219 -3.41 -3.76 -18.07
C ARG A 219 -2.25 -4.65 -18.52
N GLY A 220 -1.02 -4.15 -18.44
CA GLY A 220 0.13 -4.91 -18.89
C GLY A 220 0.20 -5.08 -20.41
N ARG A 221 1.08 -5.98 -20.87
CA ARG A 221 1.29 -6.22 -22.29
C ARG A 221 0.13 -7.01 -22.89
N THR A 222 -0.59 -6.43 -23.82
CA THR A 222 -1.53 -7.17 -24.67
C THR A 222 -0.69 -8.03 -25.62
N VAL A 223 -0.84 -9.34 -25.58
CA VAL A 223 -0.25 -10.28 -26.54
C VAL A 223 -1.13 -10.29 -27.79
#